data_1847e53f3c85341a3d408aa1ada61ca1
#
_entry.id   1847e53f3c85341a3d408aa1ada61ca1
#
_cell.length_a   1.000
_cell.length_b   1.000
_cell.length_c   1.000
_cell.angle_alpha   90.00
_cell.angle_beta   90.00
_cell.angle_gamma   90.00
#
_symmetry.space_group_name_H-M   'P 1'
#
loop_
_entity.id
_entity.type
_entity.pdbx_description
1 polymer ?
#
loop_
_entity_poly.entity_id
_entity_poly.type
_entity_poly.pdbx_seq_one_letter_code
_entity_poly.pdbx_strand_id
1 'polypeptide(L)'
;DVHRLVEGRRLILGGVEIPYEKGLLGHSDADVLVHALMDALLGAAALGDIGKLFPDSDPAYEGADSLALLKIVAGRVREAGLEIENVDATVLAQAPKLAPHILQMRGNIAAALCVDPGQVSVKATTEEGLGFTGRGEGIAAQAVALLR
;
A
#
# COMPACT_ATOMS: atom_id res chain seq x y z
N ASP A 1 5.22 3.77 4.67
CA ASP A 1 4.02 3.97 5.48
C ASP A 1 3.97 2.97 6.63
N VAL A 2 3.21 3.27 7.67
CA VAL A 2 3.05 2.42 8.84
C VAL A 2 1.66 2.60 9.44
N HIS A 3 1.06 1.50 9.88
CA HIS A 3 -0.20 1.51 10.61
C HIS A 3 -0.13 0.57 11.80
N ARG A 4 -0.83 0.93 12.88
CA ARG A 4 -0.90 0.12 14.09
C ARG A 4 -1.84 -1.06 13.89
N LEU A 5 -1.46 -2.23 14.41
CA LEU A 5 -2.33 -3.40 14.48
C LEU A 5 -3.23 -3.28 15.72
N VAL A 6 -4.53 -3.42 15.50
CA VAL A 6 -5.55 -3.36 16.55
C VAL A 6 -6.60 -4.45 16.35
N GLU A 7 -7.27 -4.83 17.42
CA GLU A 7 -8.41 -5.75 17.35
C GLU A 7 -9.63 -5.07 16.72
N GLY A 8 -10.53 -5.85 16.14
CA GLY A 8 -11.80 -5.36 15.61
C GLY A 8 -11.72 -4.70 14.24
N ARG A 9 -10.57 -4.78 13.57
CA ARG A 9 -10.38 -4.27 12.20
C ARG A 9 -10.00 -5.41 11.26
N ARG A 10 -10.43 -5.31 10.00
CA ARG A 10 -9.97 -6.22 8.95
C ARG A 10 -8.55 -5.88 8.56
N LEU A 11 -7.75 -6.89 8.24
CA LEU A 11 -6.40 -6.72 7.72
C LEU A 11 -6.46 -6.74 6.20
N ILE A 12 -6.23 -5.59 5.58
CA ILE A 12 -6.23 -5.43 4.13
C ILE A 12 -4.84 -4.98 3.68
N LEU A 13 -4.23 -5.76 2.81
CA LEU A 13 -2.91 -5.47 2.23
C LEU A 13 -2.95 -5.76 0.74
N GLY A 14 -2.57 -4.78 -0.07
CA GLY A 14 -2.63 -4.92 -1.52
C GLY A 14 -4.04 -5.23 -2.02
N GLY A 15 -5.06 -4.72 -1.35
CA GLY A 15 -6.45 -4.97 -1.65
C GLY A 15 -6.93 -6.36 -1.28
N VAL A 16 -6.12 -7.17 -0.59
CA VAL A 16 -6.49 -8.52 -0.15
C VAL A 16 -6.85 -8.49 1.32
N GLU A 17 -8.04 -9.00 1.66
CA GLU A 17 -8.41 -9.22 3.05
C GLU A 17 -7.75 -10.50 3.54
N ILE A 18 -6.87 -10.36 4.51
CA ILE A 18 -6.08 -11.48 5.04
C ILE A 18 -6.68 -11.91 6.37
N PRO A 19 -7.00 -13.21 6.55
CA PRO A 19 -7.47 -13.72 7.83
C PRO A 19 -6.42 -13.50 8.92
N TYR A 20 -6.77 -12.74 9.94
CA TYR A 20 -5.91 -12.47 11.08
C TYR A 20 -6.75 -11.92 12.22
N GLU A 21 -6.27 -12.09 13.46
CA GLU A 21 -6.96 -11.63 14.68
C GLU A 21 -6.99 -10.11 14.83
N LYS A 22 -6.10 -9.41 14.13
CA LYS A 22 -5.99 -7.94 14.15
C LYS A 22 -6.02 -7.39 12.74
N GLY A 23 -6.32 -6.11 12.61
CA GLY A 23 -6.22 -5.37 11.37
C GLY A 23 -5.55 -4.03 11.61
N LEU A 24 -5.30 -3.30 10.53
CA LEU A 24 -4.61 -2.02 10.60
C LEU A 24 -5.56 -0.87 10.88
N LEU A 25 -5.15 0.04 11.75
CA LEU A 25 -5.91 1.22 12.14
C LEU A 25 -5.56 2.39 11.23
N GLY A 26 -6.57 3.03 10.66
CA GLY A 26 -6.42 4.22 9.85
C GLY A 26 -7.76 4.78 9.42
N HIS A 27 -7.74 5.97 8.78
CA HIS A 27 -8.92 6.67 8.32
C HIS A 27 -9.60 5.93 7.14
N SER A 28 -8.77 5.44 6.18
CA SER A 28 -9.23 4.61 5.06
C SER A 28 -9.29 3.13 5.49
N ASP A 29 -9.13 2.20 4.56
CA ASP A 29 -8.97 0.77 4.86
C ASP A 29 -7.62 0.45 5.50
N ALA A 30 -6.74 1.44 5.64
CA ALA A 30 -5.39 1.33 6.22
C ALA A 30 -4.49 0.33 5.49
N ASP A 31 -4.66 0.19 4.18
CA ASP A 31 -3.81 -0.65 3.34
C ASP A 31 -2.42 -0.02 3.22
N VAL A 32 -1.54 -0.38 4.14
CA VAL A 32 -0.20 0.21 4.27
C VAL A 32 0.65 -0.02 3.01
N LEU A 33 0.45 -1.13 2.33
CA LEU A 33 1.17 -1.45 1.09
C LEU A 33 0.78 -0.49 -0.03
N VAL A 34 -0.52 -0.33 -0.25
CA VAL A 34 -1.02 0.55 -1.31
C VAL A 34 -0.71 2.01 -1.00
N HIS A 35 -0.77 2.41 0.28
CA HIS A 35 -0.38 3.76 0.70
C HIS A 35 1.10 4.06 0.37
N ALA A 36 2.00 3.11 0.66
CA ALA A 36 3.42 3.28 0.33
C ALA A 36 3.64 3.40 -1.19
N LEU A 37 2.91 2.62 -1.98
CA LEU A 37 2.98 2.69 -3.45
C LEU A 37 2.48 4.03 -3.98
N MET A 38 1.38 4.55 -3.43
CA MET A 38 0.86 5.86 -3.83
C MET A 38 1.88 6.97 -3.57
N ASP A 39 2.49 6.97 -2.38
CA ASP A 39 3.52 7.97 -2.06
C ASP A 39 4.75 7.83 -2.95
N ALA A 40 5.17 6.61 -3.27
CA ALA A 40 6.29 6.39 -4.16
C ALA A 40 6.02 6.96 -5.56
N LEU A 41 4.82 6.73 -6.09
CA LEU A 41 4.42 7.23 -7.41
C LEU A 41 4.32 8.77 -7.42
N LEU A 42 3.67 9.35 -6.41
CA LEU A 42 3.57 10.80 -6.30
C LEU A 42 4.94 11.44 -6.11
N GLY A 43 5.79 10.84 -5.28
CA GLY A 43 7.15 11.32 -5.05
C GLY A 43 8.01 11.26 -6.31
N ALA A 44 7.95 10.17 -7.06
CA ALA A 44 8.69 10.02 -8.32
C ALA A 44 8.25 11.04 -9.38
N ALA A 45 6.98 11.44 -9.35
CA ALA A 45 6.42 12.46 -10.25
C ALA A 45 6.55 13.90 -9.69
N ALA A 46 7.10 14.07 -8.48
CA ALA A 46 7.18 15.34 -7.78
C ALA A 46 5.80 16.01 -7.56
N LEU A 47 4.78 15.20 -7.29
CA LEU A 47 3.40 15.66 -7.08
C LEU A 47 2.99 15.73 -5.60
N GLY A 48 3.94 15.57 -4.68
CA GLY A 48 3.67 15.62 -3.24
C GLY A 48 3.41 14.25 -2.63
N ASP A 49 2.41 14.16 -1.79
CA ASP A 49 2.10 12.97 -1.03
C ASP A 49 0.58 12.72 -0.93
N ILE A 50 0.20 11.56 -0.41
CA ILE A 50 -1.22 11.20 -0.26
C ILE A 50 -1.92 12.02 0.82
N GLY A 51 -1.19 12.52 1.81
CA GLY A 51 -1.78 13.36 2.85
C GLY A 51 -2.36 14.67 2.30
N LYS A 52 -1.74 15.22 1.26
CA LYS A 52 -2.26 16.41 0.56
C LYS A 52 -3.38 16.07 -0.40
N LEU A 53 -3.26 14.95 -1.12
CA LEU A 53 -4.24 14.55 -2.12
C LEU A 53 -5.53 13.99 -1.49
N PHE A 54 -5.39 13.23 -0.40
CA PHE A 54 -6.49 12.58 0.32
C PHE A 54 -6.41 12.88 1.82
N PRO A 55 -6.72 14.11 2.28
CA PRO A 55 -6.56 14.47 3.69
C PRO A 55 -7.42 13.61 4.62
N ASP A 56 -6.84 13.17 5.74
CA ASP A 56 -7.58 12.44 6.78
C ASP A 56 -8.73 13.26 7.37
N SER A 57 -8.66 14.59 7.28
CA SER A 57 -9.70 15.48 7.72
C SER A 57 -10.93 15.49 6.81
N ASP A 58 -10.84 14.93 5.61
CA ASP A 58 -11.96 14.90 4.65
C ASP A 58 -12.79 13.65 4.88
N PRO A 59 -14.08 13.80 5.32
CA PRO A 59 -14.96 12.65 5.54
C PRO A 59 -15.19 11.79 4.29
N ALA A 60 -14.96 12.35 3.08
CA ALA A 60 -15.14 11.61 1.83
C ALA A 60 -14.21 10.40 1.72
N TYR A 61 -13.08 10.39 2.45
CA TYR A 61 -12.10 9.29 2.39
C TYR A 61 -12.18 8.35 3.59
N GLU A 62 -13.12 8.57 4.51
CA GLU A 62 -13.32 7.66 5.64
C GLU A 62 -13.74 6.28 5.11
N GLY A 63 -13.01 5.24 5.51
CA GLY A 63 -13.24 3.87 5.05
C GLY A 63 -12.94 3.64 3.56
N ALA A 64 -12.25 4.58 2.90
CA ALA A 64 -12.00 4.50 1.46
C ALA A 64 -11.21 3.26 1.08
N ASP A 65 -11.54 2.69 -0.07
CA ASP A 65 -10.80 1.61 -0.72
C ASP A 65 -9.52 2.20 -1.31
N SER A 66 -8.38 1.80 -0.76
CA SER A 66 -7.08 2.32 -1.20
C SER A 66 -6.74 1.96 -2.65
N LEU A 67 -7.22 0.84 -3.18
CA LEU A 67 -7.03 0.52 -4.61
C LEU A 67 -7.74 1.54 -5.51
N ALA A 68 -8.91 2.04 -5.10
CA ALA A 68 -9.59 3.10 -5.83
C ALA A 68 -8.78 4.40 -5.80
N LEU A 69 -8.18 4.73 -4.65
CA LEU A 69 -7.29 5.89 -4.53
C LEU A 69 -6.04 5.72 -5.39
N LEU A 70 -5.50 4.50 -5.46
CA LEU A 70 -4.33 4.20 -6.29
C LEU A 70 -4.61 4.47 -7.78
N LYS A 71 -5.80 4.15 -8.26
CA LYS A 71 -6.23 4.49 -9.64
C LYS A 71 -6.18 5.98 -9.89
N ILE A 72 -6.62 6.78 -8.92
CA ILE A 72 -6.58 8.24 -9.02
C ILE A 72 -5.13 8.73 -9.10
N VAL A 73 -4.25 8.18 -8.27
CA VAL A 73 -2.82 8.52 -8.29
C VAL A 73 -2.19 8.18 -9.63
N ALA A 74 -2.48 6.99 -10.18
CA ALA A 74 -1.98 6.59 -11.50
C ALA A 74 -2.44 7.56 -12.59
N GLY A 75 -3.69 8.02 -12.52
CA GLY A 75 -4.22 9.04 -13.41
C GLY A 75 -3.45 10.36 -13.32
N ARG A 76 -3.15 10.81 -12.10
CA ARG A 76 -2.36 12.03 -11.88
C ARG A 76 -0.97 11.96 -12.46
N VAL A 77 -0.31 10.80 -12.32
CA VAL A 77 1.02 10.56 -12.90
C VAL A 77 0.95 10.70 -14.43
N ARG A 78 -0.06 10.11 -15.06
CA ARG A 78 -0.24 10.17 -16.51
C ARG A 78 -0.61 11.57 -17.00
N GLU A 79 -1.45 12.28 -16.26
CA GLU A 79 -1.77 13.68 -16.55
C GLU A 79 -0.51 14.58 -16.53
N ALA A 80 0.48 14.22 -15.73
CA ALA A 80 1.77 14.92 -15.69
C ALA A 80 2.69 14.55 -16.86
N GLY A 81 2.24 13.70 -17.78
CA GLY A 81 3.01 13.28 -18.95
C GLY A 81 3.98 12.12 -18.68
N LEU A 82 3.80 11.40 -17.57
CA LEU A 82 4.69 10.31 -17.17
C LEU A 82 3.98 8.97 -17.28
N GLU A 83 4.79 7.92 -17.51
CA GLU A 83 4.32 6.53 -17.52
C GLU A 83 4.99 5.75 -16.39
N ILE A 84 4.28 4.73 -15.89
CA ILE A 84 4.82 3.85 -14.86
C ILE A 84 5.64 2.76 -15.52
N GLU A 85 6.95 2.73 -15.24
CA GLU A 85 7.84 1.67 -15.73
C GLU A 85 7.71 0.43 -14.86
N ASN A 86 7.93 0.58 -13.55
CA ASN A 86 7.71 -0.48 -12.59
C ASN A 86 7.59 0.06 -11.17
N VAL A 87 7.05 -0.76 -10.28
CA VAL A 87 7.00 -0.50 -8.85
C VAL A 87 7.52 -1.70 -8.08
N ASP A 88 8.16 -1.44 -6.95
CA ASP A 88 8.64 -2.47 -6.03
C ASP A 88 8.27 -2.06 -4.61
N ALA A 89 7.70 -2.99 -3.85
CA ALA A 89 7.31 -2.74 -2.48
C ALA A 89 7.72 -3.89 -1.56
N THR A 90 8.02 -3.55 -0.32
CA THR A 90 8.35 -4.52 0.73
C THR A 90 7.44 -4.26 1.93
N VAL A 91 6.74 -5.31 2.37
CA VAL A 91 5.93 -5.28 3.58
C VAL A 91 6.73 -5.86 4.74
N LEU A 92 6.80 -5.13 5.84
CA LEU A 92 7.51 -5.49 7.06
C LEU A 92 6.46 -5.89 8.10
N ALA A 93 6.31 -7.20 8.31
CA ALA A 93 5.29 -7.75 9.20
C ALA A 93 5.82 -9.02 9.87
N GLN A 94 5.71 -9.10 11.20
CA GLN A 94 6.08 -10.31 11.91
C GLN A 94 5.12 -11.46 11.64
N ALA A 95 3.84 -11.14 11.55
CA ALA A 95 2.73 -12.04 11.23
C ALA A 95 1.58 -11.21 10.66
N PRO A 96 0.63 -11.84 9.93
CA PRO A 96 0.60 -13.23 9.47
C PRO A 96 1.55 -13.49 8.30
N LYS A 97 1.64 -14.73 7.83
CA LYS A 97 2.41 -15.06 6.62
C LYS A 97 1.70 -14.48 5.41
N LEU A 98 2.43 -13.70 4.60
CA LEU A 98 1.88 -12.99 3.45
C LEU A 98 2.16 -13.71 2.12
N ALA A 99 3.10 -14.66 2.10
CA ALA A 99 3.47 -15.37 0.89
C ALA A 99 2.29 -15.93 0.08
N PRO A 100 1.25 -16.54 0.71
CA PRO A 100 0.11 -17.06 -0.05
C PRO A 100 -0.70 -15.99 -0.78
N HIS A 101 -0.54 -14.72 -0.42
CA HIS A 101 -1.37 -13.61 -0.92
C HIS A 101 -0.64 -12.72 -1.92
N ILE A 102 0.66 -12.91 -2.11
CA ILE A 102 1.50 -12.01 -2.92
C ILE A 102 1.02 -11.91 -4.37
N LEU A 103 0.70 -13.04 -5.00
CA LEU A 103 0.26 -13.03 -6.40
C LEU A 103 -1.04 -12.23 -6.58
N GLN A 104 -1.98 -12.37 -5.66
CA GLN A 104 -3.23 -11.63 -5.72
C GLN A 104 -3.00 -10.13 -5.47
N MET A 105 -2.14 -9.77 -4.53
CA MET A 105 -1.75 -8.38 -4.29
C MET A 105 -1.16 -7.75 -5.56
N ARG A 106 -0.25 -8.43 -6.22
CA ARG A 106 0.37 -7.95 -7.46
C ARG A 106 -0.67 -7.75 -8.56
N GLY A 107 -1.58 -8.71 -8.73
CA GLY A 107 -2.66 -8.60 -9.71
C GLY A 107 -3.58 -7.40 -9.45
N ASN A 108 -3.98 -7.20 -8.19
CA ASN A 108 -4.82 -6.06 -7.79
C ASN A 108 -4.13 -4.72 -8.07
N ILE A 109 -2.86 -4.61 -7.71
CA ILE A 109 -2.07 -3.39 -7.91
C ILE A 109 -1.87 -3.14 -9.41
N ALA A 110 -1.49 -4.15 -10.17
CA ALA A 110 -1.30 -4.02 -11.61
C ALA A 110 -2.58 -3.56 -12.31
N ALA A 111 -3.73 -4.13 -11.94
CA ALA A 111 -5.03 -3.72 -12.48
C ALA A 111 -5.33 -2.25 -12.15
N ALA A 112 -5.10 -1.83 -10.90
CA ALA A 112 -5.32 -0.44 -10.49
C ALA A 112 -4.40 0.54 -11.22
N LEU A 113 -3.16 0.15 -11.48
CA LEU A 113 -2.18 0.97 -12.20
C LEU A 113 -2.31 0.88 -13.73
N CYS A 114 -3.10 -0.05 -14.25
CA CYS A 114 -3.19 -0.35 -15.69
C CYS A 114 -1.82 -0.70 -16.27
N VAL A 115 -1.10 -1.61 -15.62
CA VAL A 115 0.20 -2.13 -16.07
C VAL A 115 0.17 -3.66 -16.00
N ASP A 116 1.17 -4.32 -16.59
CA ASP A 116 1.31 -5.76 -16.49
C ASP A 116 1.76 -6.17 -15.09
N PRO A 117 1.31 -7.34 -14.56
CA PRO A 117 1.80 -7.85 -13.27
C PRO A 117 3.32 -7.98 -13.20
N GLY A 118 4.01 -8.18 -14.34
CA GLY A 118 5.46 -8.20 -14.42
C GLY A 118 6.14 -6.87 -14.10
N GLN A 119 5.38 -5.78 -14.06
CA GLN A 119 5.86 -4.45 -13.68
C GLN A 119 5.63 -4.16 -12.19
N VAL A 120 5.05 -5.10 -11.44
CA VAL A 120 4.73 -4.95 -10.03
C VAL A 120 5.45 -6.03 -9.22
N SER A 121 6.32 -5.61 -8.31
CA SER A 121 7.01 -6.50 -7.36
C SER A 121 6.49 -6.22 -5.96
N VAL A 122 6.13 -7.27 -5.25
CA VAL A 122 5.75 -7.21 -3.84
C VAL A 122 6.52 -8.29 -3.09
N LYS A 123 7.22 -7.89 -2.05
CA LYS A 123 7.95 -8.79 -1.15
C LYS A 123 7.46 -8.58 0.27
N ALA A 124 7.57 -9.59 1.09
CA ALA A 124 7.27 -9.50 2.51
C ALA A 124 8.43 -10.10 3.31
N THR A 125 8.74 -9.48 4.44
CA THR A 125 9.79 -9.97 5.35
C THR A 125 9.41 -9.64 6.79
N THR A 126 9.98 -10.39 7.73
CA THR A 126 9.95 -10.02 9.14
C THR A 126 11.16 -9.14 9.46
N GLU A 127 11.13 -8.50 10.61
CA GLU A 127 12.32 -7.84 11.16
C GLU A 127 12.95 -8.66 12.31
N GLU A 128 12.80 -9.98 12.24
CA GLU A 128 13.42 -10.94 13.16
C GLU A 128 13.06 -10.70 14.63
N GLY A 129 11.81 -10.31 14.89
CA GLY A 129 11.34 -10.01 16.24
C GLY A 129 11.79 -8.66 16.80
N LEU A 130 12.49 -7.85 16.00
CA LEU A 130 13.03 -6.57 16.42
C LEU A 130 12.07 -5.43 16.13
N GLY A 131 12.07 -4.44 17.01
CA GLY A 131 11.30 -3.21 16.84
C GLY A 131 9.80 -3.40 16.94
N PHE A 132 9.04 -2.37 16.55
CA PHE A 132 7.60 -2.39 16.66
C PHE A 132 6.95 -3.41 15.71
N THR A 133 7.50 -3.62 14.52
CA THR A 133 7.00 -4.65 13.61
C THR A 133 7.28 -6.04 14.16
N GLY A 134 8.48 -6.24 14.71
CA GLY A 134 8.87 -7.52 15.33
C GLY A 134 8.06 -7.88 16.57
N ARG A 135 7.56 -6.88 17.30
CA ARG A 135 6.65 -7.10 18.44
C ARG A 135 5.19 -7.22 18.03
N GLY A 136 4.87 -7.07 16.75
CA GLY A 136 3.48 -7.16 16.30
C GLY A 136 2.62 -5.94 16.65
N GLU A 137 3.23 -4.80 16.89
CA GLU A 137 2.52 -3.55 17.19
C GLU A 137 1.99 -2.88 15.95
N GLY A 138 2.59 -3.12 14.81
CA GLY A 138 2.20 -2.54 13.55
C GLY A 138 2.80 -3.26 12.36
N ILE A 139 2.38 -2.85 11.17
CA ILE A 139 2.94 -3.28 9.90
C ILE A 139 3.41 -2.03 9.16
N ALA A 140 4.60 -2.12 8.59
CA ALA A 140 5.17 -1.06 7.75
C ALA A 140 5.32 -1.55 6.32
N ALA A 141 5.36 -0.61 5.38
CA ALA A 141 5.67 -0.90 4.00
C ALA A 141 6.56 0.21 3.43
N GLN A 142 7.45 -0.17 2.54
CA GLN A 142 8.29 0.74 1.79
C GLN A 142 8.14 0.43 0.31
N ALA A 143 8.13 1.45 -0.51
CA ALA A 143 7.98 1.28 -1.94
C ALA A 143 8.87 2.25 -2.71
N VAL A 144 9.25 1.83 -3.90
CA VAL A 144 9.92 2.68 -4.89
C VAL A 144 9.21 2.52 -6.23
N ALA A 145 9.21 3.57 -7.02
CA ALA A 145 8.61 3.58 -8.34
C ALA A 145 9.60 4.16 -9.35
N LEU A 146 9.64 3.56 -10.53
CA LEU A 146 10.36 4.10 -11.66
C LEU A 146 9.35 4.58 -12.70
N LEU A 147 9.44 5.84 -13.05
CA LEU A 147 8.61 6.49 -14.07
C LEU A 147 9.48 6.86 -15.28
N ARG A 148 8.84 7.06 -16.41
CA ARG A 148 9.50 7.52 -17.63
C ARG A 148 8.66 8.56 -18.37
#